data_377a1b9415a2a0fbf29f1f73806b8c94
#
_entry.id   377a1b9415a2a0fbf29f1f73806b8c94
#
_cell.length_a   1.000
_cell.length_b   1.000
_cell.length_c   1.000
_cell.angle_alpha   90.00
_cell.angle_beta   90.00
_cell.angle_gamma   90.00
#
_symmetry.space_group_name_H-M   'P 1'
#
loop_
_entity.id
_entity.type
_entity.pdbx_description
1 polymer ?
#
loop_
_entity_poly.entity_id
_entity_poly.type
_entity_poly.pdbx_seq_one_letter_code
_entity_poly.pdbx_strand_id
1 'polypeptide(L)'
;MKRFIAIIILLAAAGSILTGCAASKHSAASANSSERADEASSQPEESAGTAFDAPASDHRVEVADQSVTTLTDNSGDEYKTVIPKLIVDGKEADSINSALREHITKNHPLTKDEYGVNGETTRYAWGVRGDIVSIIIIASETFTDGVGYDIFNYNADTLQTASNDEVIRSCGMTEDEFCSKAAEAYRAYWNSETWLRNAADDLEKSIGAINTTDVTPFIAPNGDIGAAGLIYLSESQFPESVRCFDLDTLKAERFAKE
;
A
#
# COMPACT_ATOMS: atom_id res chain seq x y z
N MET A 1 10.20 24.87 14.32
CA MET A 1 10.02 24.17 13.04
C MET A 1 10.98 23.00 13.01
N LYS A 2 10.53 21.82 13.44
CA LYS A 2 11.33 20.58 13.41
C LYS A 2 10.90 19.83 12.14
N ARG A 3 11.87 19.53 11.30
CA ARG A 3 11.67 18.77 10.05
C ARG A 3 11.38 17.33 10.43
N PHE A 4 10.16 16.87 10.15
CA PHE A 4 9.83 15.45 10.22
C PHE A 4 10.29 14.81 8.91
N ILE A 5 11.31 13.99 9.01
CA ILE A 5 11.76 13.09 7.95
C ILE A 5 11.01 11.80 8.23
N ALA A 6 10.11 11.42 7.36
CA ALA A 6 9.57 10.06 7.34
C ALA A 6 10.74 9.12 6.99
N ILE A 7 11.31 8.49 7.99
CA ILE A 7 12.37 7.50 7.78
C ILE A 7 11.68 6.17 7.57
N ILE A 8 11.61 5.75 6.31
CA ILE A 8 11.34 4.35 5.98
C ILE A 8 12.56 3.56 6.43
N ILE A 9 12.48 2.92 7.59
CA ILE A 9 13.53 2.00 8.03
C ILE A 9 13.25 0.65 7.36
N LEU A 10 13.88 0.46 6.18
CA LEU A 10 14.10 -0.86 5.62
C LEU A 10 15.10 -1.59 6.53
N LEU A 11 14.66 -2.59 7.25
CA LEU A 11 15.57 -3.63 7.75
C LEU A 11 15.91 -4.54 6.55
N ALA A 12 16.92 -4.17 5.80
CA ALA A 12 17.51 -5.02 4.78
C ALA A 12 18.41 -6.05 5.47
N ALA A 13 17.97 -7.29 5.51
CA ALA A 13 18.89 -8.41 5.64
C ALA A 13 19.62 -8.55 4.30
N ALA A 14 20.96 -8.47 4.35
CA ALA A 14 21.84 -8.45 3.21
C ALA A 14 21.72 -9.72 2.35
N GLY A 15 21.49 -9.52 1.06
CA GLY A 15 21.64 -10.53 0.03
C GLY A 15 21.73 -9.84 -1.32
N SER A 16 22.97 -9.44 -1.69
CA SER A 16 23.28 -8.80 -2.97
C SER A 16 23.12 -9.79 -4.12
N ILE A 17 22.38 -9.45 -5.16
CA ILE A 17 22.72 -9.79 -6.55
C ILE A 17 22.18 -8.68 -7.45
N LEU A 18 23.12 -7.93 -8.02
CA LEU A 18 22.94 -7.00 -9.13
C LEU A 18 22.73 -7.79 -10.42
N THR A 19 21.60 -7.59 -11.09
CA THR A 19 21.55 -7.83 -12.54
C THR A 19 20.70 -6.75 -13.19
N GLY A 20 21.38 -5.92 -13.98
CA GLY A 20 20.82 -4.77 -14.63
C GLY A 20 19.85 -5.14 -15.76
N CYS A 21 18.80 -4.36 -15.91
CA CYS A 21 17.94 -4.33 -17.09
C CYS A 21 18.65 -3.64 -18.23
N ALA A 22 19.05 -4.42 -19.26
CA ALA A 22 19.52 -3.92 -20.53
C ALA A 22 18.33 -3.80 -21.49
N ALA A 23 18.08 -2.59 -21.93
CA ALA A 23 17.10 -2.27 -22.97
C ALA A 23 17.50 -2.93 -24.30
N SER A 24 16.65 -3.78 -24.86
CA SER A 24 16.77 -4.30 -26.21
C SER A 24 15.84 -3.52 -27.15
N LYS A 25 16.46 -2.70 -28.01
CA LYS A 25 15.82 -2.12 -29.17
C LYS A 25 15.75 -3.15 -30.27
N HIS A 26 14.59 -3.42 -30.82
CA HIS A 26 14.50 -3.96 -32.18
C HIS A 26 13.57 -3.12 -33.04
N SER A 27 14.17 -2.77 -34.17
CA SER A 27 13.69 -1.88 -35.24
C SER A 27 12.91 -2.67 -36.27
N ALA A 28 11.84 -2.06 -36.74
CA ALA A 28 11.22 -2.00 -38.08
C ALA A 28 11.37 -3.15 -39.12
N ALA A 29 10.25 -3.50 -39.72
CA ALA A 29 10.05 -3.35 -41.15
C ALA A 29 8.61 -3.64 -41.56
N SER A 30 8.12 -2.72 -42.38
CA SER A 30 6.97 -2.59 -43.21
C SER A 30 6.69 -3.76 -44.20
N ALA A 31 5.39 -4.03 -44.46
CA ALA A 31 4.87 -4.13 -45.82
C ALA A 31 3.35 -4.33 -45.85
N ASN A 32 2.74 -3.49 -46.70
CA ASN A 32 1.40 -3.44 -47.26
C ASN A 32 0.76 -4.77 -47.69
N SER A 33 -0.57 -4.91 -47.53
CA SER A 33 -1.48 -4.91 -48.71
C SER A 33 -2.95 -5.03 -48.26
N SER A 34 -3.78 -4.34 -48.99
CA SER A 34 -5.25 -4.20 -48.95
C SER A 34 -5.96 -5.50 -49.33
N GLU A 35 -7.19 -5.71 -48.80
CA GLU A 35 -8.46 -5.69 -49.47
C GLU A 35 -9.60 -6.32 -48.65
N ARG A 36 -10.68 -5.52 -48.55
CA ARG A 36 -12.11 -5.77 -48.75
C ARG A 36 -12.92 -6.65 -47.78
N ALA A 37 -13.80 -5.93 -47.16
CA ALA A 37 -15.20 -6.15 -46.75
C ALA A 37 -15.79 -7.56 -46.78
N ASP A 38 -16.37 -7.95 -45.59
CA ASP A 38 -17.76 -8.43 -45.53
C ASP A 38 -18.33 -8.18 -44.13
N GLU A 39 -19.53 -7.62 -44.09
CA GLU A 39 -20.34 -7.39 -42.88
C GLU A 39 -20.83 -8.73 -42.33
N ALA A 40 -20.54 -8.98 -41.07
CA ALA A 40 -21.33 -9.92 -40.28
C ALA A 40 -21.42 -9.39 -38.85
N SER A 41 -22.65 -8.99 -38.51
CA SER A 41 -23.14 -8.73 -37.17
C SER A 41 -22.78 -9.88 -36.23
N SER A 42 -21.91 -9.62 -35.24
CA SER A 42 -21.78 -10.48 -34.07
C SER A 42 -21.77 -9.59 -32.84
N GLN A 43 -22.74 -9.88 -31.96
CA GLN A 43 -22.87 -9.37 -30.61
C GLN A 43 -21.52 -9.44 -29.87
N PRO A 44 -21.21 -8.47 -28.98
CA PRO A 44 -20.06 -8.61 -28.12
C PRO A 44 -20.34 -9.78 -27.16
N GLU A 45 -19.60 -10.86 -27.31
CA GLU A 45 -19.44 -11.85 -26.25
C GLU A 45 -18.86 -11.13 -25.04
N GLU A 46 -19.68 -11.08 -24.00
CA GLU A 46 -19.29 -10.72 -22.65
C GLU A 46 -18.19 -11.69 -22.22
N SER A 47 -16.93 -11.24 -22.32
CA SER A 47 -15.79 -11.96 -21.78
C SER A 47 -15.99 -12.03 -20.28
N ALA A 48 -16.57 -13.13 -19.83
CA ALA A 48 -16.55 -13.52 -18.43
C ALA A 48 -15.07 -13.67 -18.06
N GLY A 49 -14.50 -12.62 -17.43
CA GLY A 49 -13.23 -12.70 -16.77
C GLY A 49 -13.30 -13.87 -15.78
N THR A 50 -12.50 -14.89 -16.01
CA THR A 50 -12.29 -15.95 -15.05
C THR A 50 -11.80 -15.30 -13.77
N ALA A 51 -12.69 -15.24 -12.77
CA ALA A 51 -12.28 -14.91 -11.41
C ALA A 51 -11.17 -15.92 -11.06
N PHE A 52 -9.95 -15.40 -10.89
CA PHE A 52 -8.84 -16.19 -10.36
C PHE A 52 -9.22 -16.47 -8.92
N ASP A 53 -9.69 -17.71 -8.65
CA ASP A 53 -9.89 -18.17 -7.29
C ASP A 53 -8.53 -18.04 -6.58
N ALA A 54 -8.43 -17.06 -5.68
CA ALA A 54 -7.27 -16.94 -4.82
C ALA A 54 -7.11 -18.26 -4.05
N PRO A 55 -5.90 -18.82 -3.96
CA PRO A 55 -5.69 -20.00 -3.14
C PRO A 55 -6.19 -19.69 -1.72
N ALA A 56 -7.07 -20.53 -1.19
CA ALA A 56 -7.49 -20.43 0.18
C ALA A 56 -6.25 -20.59 1.08
N SER A 57 -6.12 -19.76 2.10
CA SER A 57 -5.09 -19.97 3.12
C SER A 57 -5.36 -21.30 3.82
N ASP A 58 -4.31 -22.11 4.04
CA ASP A 58 -4.39 -23.29 4.89
C ASP A 58 -4.47 -22.90 6.39
N HIS A 59 -4.26 -21.62 6.70
CA HIS A 59 -4.25 -21.06 8.04
C HIS A 59 -5.47 -20.18 8.32
N ARG A 60 -6.00 -20.29 9.52
CA ARG A 60 -6.99 -19.33 10.03
C ARG A 60 -6.26 -18.10 10.56
N VAL A 61 -6.38 -17.00 9.83
CA VAL A 61 -5.79 -15.71 10.20
C VAL A 61 -6.85 -14.80 10.83
N GLU A 62 -6.47 -14.12 11.90
CA GLU A 62 -7.24 -13.10 12.59
C GLU A 62 -6.32 -11.94 12.99
N VAL A 63 -6.76 -10.70 12.81
CA VAL A 63 -6.10 -9.52 13.37
C VAL A 63 -7.06 -8.84 14.32
N ALA A 64 -6.61 -8.64 15.57
CA ALA A 64 -7.43 -8.09 16.64
C ALA A 64 -6.65 -6.99 17.39
N ASP A 65 -7.35 -6.22 18.22
CA ASP A 65 -6.70 -5.23 19.07
C ASP A 65 -5.82 -5.92 20.13
N GLN A 66 -4.54 -5.57 20.17
CA GLN A 66 -3.65 -5.93 21.26
C GLN A 66 -3.83 -4.98 22.44
N SER A 67 -3.90 -3.67 22.14
CA SER A 67 -4.17 -2.64 23.13
C SER A 67 -4.79 -1.41 22.47
N VAL A 68 -5.61 -0.70 23.23
CA VAL A 68 -6.17 0.59 22.88
C VAL A 68 -5.84 1.57 23.99
N THR A 69 -5.15 2.65 23.63
CA THR A 69 -4.89 3.78 24.53
C THR A 69 -5.76 4.94 24.09
N THR A 70 -6.52 5.52 25.01
CA THR A 70 -7.35 6.70 24.75
C THR A 70 -6.86 7.87 25.60
N LEU A 71 -6.61 9.00 24.97
CA LEU A 71 -6.38 10.28 25.62
C LEU A 71 -7.52 11.22 25.27
N THR A 72 -7.98 11.97 26.27
CA THR A 72 -9.04 12.97 26.10
C THR A 72 -8.42 14.34 26.28
N ASP A 73 -8.65 15.26 25.34
CA ASP A 73 -8.15 16.62 25.43
C ASP A 73 -8.99 17.50 26.39
N ASN A 74 -8.68 18.79 26.44
CA ASN A 74 -9.37 19.74 27.34
C ASN A 74 -10.78 20.12 26.85
N SER A 75 -11.10 19.83 25.57
CA SER A 75 -12.41 20.02 24.95
C SER A 75 -13.34 18.82 25.16
N GLY A 76 -12.78 17.67 25.56
CA GLY A 76 -13.49 16.41 25.73
C GLY A 76 -13.40 15.49 24.49
N ASP A 77 -12.59 15.88 23.49
CA ASP A 77 -12.36 15.04 22.32
C ASP A 77 -11.44 13.87 22.65
N GLU A 78 -11.78 12.69 22.13
CA GLU A 78 -11.01 11.46 22.34
C GLU A 78 -10.08 11.16 21.17
N TYR A 79 -8.83 10.86 21.51
CA TYR A 79 -7.77 10.46 20.59
C TYR A 79 -7.30 9.06 20.94
N LYS A 80 -7.19 8.17 19.94
CA LYS A 80 -6.93 6.74 20.18
C LYS A 80 -5.69 6.27 19.45
N THR A 81 -4.87 5.50 20.17
CA THR A 81 -3.83 4.65 19.58
C THR A 81 -4.27 3.20 19.70
N VAL A 82 -4.46 2.55 18.57
CA VAL A 82 -4.79 1.12 18.49
C VAL A 82 -3.56 0.36 18.01
N ILE A 83 -3.14 -0.65 18.76
CA ILE A 83 -2.05 -1.56 18.39
C ILE A 83 -2.68 -2.90 18.02
N PRO A 84 -2.53 -3.36 16.77
CA PRO A 84 -3.04 -4.67 16.37
C PRO A 84 -2.14 -5.82 16.84
N LYS A 85 -2.71 -7.03 16.86
CA LYS A 85 -2.00 -8.29 16.96
C LYS A 85 -2.47 -9.27 15.91
N LEU A 86 -1.52 -10.04 15.38
CA LEU A 86 -1.75 -11.16 14.48
C LEU A 86 -1.95 -12.44 15.28
N ILE A 87 -2.97 -13.19 14.91
CA ILE A 87 -3.30 -14.51 15.45
C ILE A 87 -3.39 -15.48 14.28
N VAL A 88 -2.64 -16.56 14.34
CA VAL A 88 -2.63 -17.62 13.32
C VAL A 88 -3.00 -18.94 13.99
N ASP A 89 -4.04 -19.62 13.49
CA ASP A 89 -4.57 -20.87 14.04
C ASP A 89 -4.88 -20.79 15.54
N GLY A 90 -5.38 -19.63 15.97
CA GLY A 90 -5.75 -19.36 17.36
C GLY A 90 -4.55 -19.11 18.31
N LYS A 91 -3.33 -18.95 17.76
CA LYS A 91 -2.12 -18.63 18.54
C LYS A 91 -1.62 -17.24 18.18
N GLU A 92 -1.25 -16.47 19.18
CA GLU A 92 -0.63 -15.15 18.96
C GLU A 92 0.77 -15.30 18.33
N ALA A 93 1.05 -14.47 17.34
CA ALA A 93 2.36 -14.39 16.67
C ALA A 93 3.27 -13.44 17.47
N ASP A 94 3.78 -13.88 18.65
CA ASP A 94 4.42 -13.03 19.66
C ASP A 94 5.53 -12.12 19.14
N SER A 95 6.41 -12.62 18.26
CA SER A 95 7.51 -11.82 17.71
C SER A 95 7.01 -10.71 16.79
N ILE A 96 6.02 -11.01 15.95
CA ILE A 96 5.36 -10.03 15.06
C ILE A 96 4.62 -8.99 15.91
N ASN A 97 3.85 -9.43 16.87
CA ASN A 97 3.04 -8.57 17.74
C ASN A 97 3.92 -7.63 18.58
N SER A 98 5.08 -8.11 19.02
CA SER A 98 6.06 -7.28 19.73
C SER A 98 6.67 -6.22 18.82
N ALA A 99 7.01 -6.57 17.57
CA ALA A 99 7.56 -5.65 16.60
C ALA A 99 6.55 -4.57 16.17
N LEU A 100 5.29 -4.94 15.95
CA LEU A 100 4.19 -3.99 15.67
C LEU A 100 4.01 -3.00 16.83
N ARG A 101 3.98 -3.49 18.06
CA ARG A 101 3.86 -2.64 19.24
C ARG A 101 5.02 -1.66 19.35
N GLU A 102 6.26 -2.14 19.20
CA GLU A 102 7.46 -1.30 19.28
C GLU A 102 7.41 -0.22 18.19
N HIS A 103 7.08 -0.60 16.95
CA HIS A 103 6.98 0.32 15.81
C HIS A 103 5.96 1.43 16.10
N ILE A 104 4.72 1.08 16.46
CA ILE A 104 3.65 2.06 16.69
C ILE A 104 4.00 2.97 17.86
N THR A 105 4.46 2.41 19.00
CA THR A 105 4.80 3.21 20.17
C THR A 105 5.93 4.20 19.90
N LYS A 106 6.89 3.82 19.06
CA LYS A 106 8.06 4.65 18.74
C LYS A 106 7.79 5.70 17.68
N ASN A 107 7.07 5.33 16.61
CA ASN A 107 6.93 6.17 15.43
C ASN A 107 5.63 7.00 15.46
N HIS A 108 4.59 6.54 16.16
CA HIS A 108 3.29 7.21 16.29
C HIS A 108 2.94 7.51 17.75
N PRO A 109 3.78 8.28 18.47
CA PRO A 109 3.51 8.57 19.87
C PRO A 109 2.29 9.49 19.99
N LEU A 110 1.42 9.15 20.94
CA LEU A 110 0.31 9.99 21.38
C LEU A 110 0.56 10.42 22.82
N THR A 111 0.61 11.72 23.08
CA THR A 111 0.93 12.28 24.38
C THR A 111 -0.08 13.37 24.77
N LYS A 112 -0.20 13.64 26.07
CA LYS A 112 -1.02 14.75 26.58
C LYS A 112 -0.15 15.66 27.45
N ASP A 113 -0.28 16.96 27.24
CA ASP A 113 0.32 18.00 28.07
C ASP A 113 -0.72 19.05 28.49
N GLU A 114 -0.29 20.20 28.98
CA GLU A 114 -1.16 21.29 29.43
C GLU A 114 -1.93 21.97 28.26
N TYR A 115 -1.45 21.82 27.03
CA TYR A 115 -2.05 22.40 25.83
C TYR A 115 -3.04 21.47 25.13
N GLY A 116 -3.02 20.18 25.46
CA GLY A 116 -3.94 19.20 24.89
C GLY A 116 -3.27 17.87 24.53
N VAL A 117 -3.88 17.15 23.60
CA VAL A 117 -3.36 15.88 23.08
C VAL A 117 -2.54 16.16 21.82
N ASN A 118 -1.31 15.67 21.80
CA ASN A 118 -0.35 15.85 20.72
C ASN A 118 0.13 14.51 20.17
N GLY A 119 0.44 14.45 18.88
CA GLY A 119 1.00 13.29 18.21
C GLY A 119 0.04 12.71 17.18
N GLU A 120 0.00 11.40 17.07
CA GLU A 120 -0.78 10.70 16.06
C GLU A 120 -1.72 9.68 16.68
N THR A 121 -2.97 9.70 16.23
CA THR A 121 -3.90 8.58 16.45
C THR A 121 -3.57 7.46 15.48
N THR A 122 -3.72 6.22 15.90
CA THR A 122 -3.55 5.07 15.01
C THR A 122 -4.78 4.19 14.99
N ARG A 123 -5.06 3.65 13.82
CA ARG A 123 -5.99 2.56 13.56
C ARG A 123 -5.37 1.62 12.55
N TYR A 124 -6.00 0.51 12.23
CA TYR A 124 -5.47 -0.41 11.24
C TYR A 124 -6.56 -0.95 10.33
N ALA A 125 -6.11 -1.42 9.17
CA ALA A 125 -6.85 -2.31 8.29
C ALA A 125 -5.97 -3.53 8.03
N TRP A 126 -6.54 -4.62 7.54
CA TRP A 126 -5.78 -5.81 7.18
C TRP A 126 -6.45 -6.59 6.07
N GLY A 127 -5.67 -7.34 5.34
CA GLY A 127 -6.14 -8.25 4.32
C GLY A 127 -5.31 -9.53 4.29
N VAL A 128 -5.87 -10.57 3.68
CA VAL A 128 -5.22 -11.87 3.55
C VAL A 128 -5.46 -12.44 2.16
N ARG A 129 -4.42 -13.07 1.59
CA ARG A 129 -4.51 -13.82 0.35
C ARG A 129 -3.51 -14.97 0.35
N GLY A 130 -4.01 -16.21 0.27
CA GLY A 130 -3.19 -17.37 0.60
C GLY A 130 -2.61 -17.22 2.00
N ASP A 131 -1.32 -17.46 2.14
CA ASP A 131 -0.62 -17.31 3.42
C ASP A 131 -0.06 -15.91 3.66
N ILE A 132 -0.29 -14.96 2.75
CA ILE A 132 0.15 -13.58 2.91
C ILE A 132 -0.90 -12.76 3.67
N VAL A 133 -0.44 -12.11 4.73
CA VAL A 133 -1.22 -11.20 5.57
C VAL A 133 -0.61 -9.82 5.52
N SER A 134 -1.38 -8.81 5.15
CA SER A 134 -0.97 -7.42 5.22
C SER A 134 -1.69 -6.71 6.36
N ILE A 135 -0.94 -6.04 7.24
CA ILE A 135 -1.45 -5.15 8.28
C ILE A 135 -1.06 -3.73 7.90
N ILE A 136 -2.04 -2.86 7.78
CA ILE A 136 -1.89 -1.48 7.33
C ILE A 136 -2.17 -0.60 8.53
N ILE A 137 -1.15 0.04 9.09
CA ILE A 137 -1.31 1.04 10.15
C ILE A 137 -1.65 2.37 9.49
N ILE A 138 -2.69 3.00 9.97
CA ILE A 138 -3.19 4.27 9.47
C ILE A 138 -3.02 5.27 10.60
N ALA A 139 -2.04 6.17 10.45
CA ALA A 139 -1.72 7.21 11.40
C ALA A 139 -2.35 8.54 10.96
N SER A 140 -2.96 9.26 11.89
CA SER A 140 -3.55 10.57 11.63
C SER A 140 -3.07 11.56 12.69
N GLU A 141 -2.50 12.67 12.25
CA GLU A 141 -2.09 13.74 13.16
C GLU A 141 -3.29 14.37 13.88
N THR A 142 -3.11 14.76 15.15
CA THR A 142 -4.18 15.34 15.97
C THR A 142 -4.59 16.75 15.56
N PHE A 143 -3.72 17.47 14.85
CA PHE A 143 -3.94 18.88 14.47
C PHE A 143 -4.04 19.15 12.96
N THR A 144 -3.90 18.12 12.14
CA THR A 144 -3.98 18.24 10.68
C THR A 144 -4.85 17.13 10.10
N ASP A 145 -5.23 17.29 8.83
CA ASP A 145 -5.90 16.23 8.08
C ASP A 145 -4.90 15.24 7.44
N GLY A 146 -3.62 15.30 7.88
CA GLY A 146 -2.56 14.42 7.41
C GLY A 146 -2.82 12.97 7.81
N VAL A 147 -2.71 12.06 6.83
CA VAL A 147 -2.81 10.62 7.05
C VAL A 147 -1.55 9.95 6.51
N GLY A 148 -0.87 9.20 7.36
CA GLY A 148 0.26 8.34 7.02
C GLY A 148 -0.16 6.86 6.99
N TYR A 149 0.62 6.05 6.28
CA TYR A 149 0.40 4.61 6.17
C TYR A 149 1.71 3.87 6.35
N ASP A 150 1.72 2.87 7.25
CA ASP A 150 2.80 1.90 7.37
C ASP A 150 2.27 0.51 7.01
N ILE A 151 2.98 -0.17 6.12
CA ILE A 151 2.58 -1.47 5.60
C ILE A 151 3.48 -2.57 6.16
N PHE A 152 2.86 -3.60 6.72
CA PHE A 152 3.53 -4.78 7.24
C PHE A 152 2.97 -6.02 6.57
N ASN A 153 3.82 -6.74 5.86
CA ASN A 153 3.46 -7.99 5.19
C ASN A 153 4.10 -9.17 5.91
N TYR A 154 3.31 -10.18 6.21
CA TYR A 154 3.74 -11.40 6.89
C TYR A 154 3.26 -12.63 6.14
N ASN A 155 4.03 -13.70 6.27
CA ASN A 155 3.63 -15.01 5.82
C ASN A 155 3.12 -15.81 7.04
N ALA A 156 1.87 -16.28 6.98
CA ALA A 156 1.18 -16.96 8.09
C ALA A 156 1.75 -18.35 8.37
N ASP A 157 2.30 -19.05 7.35
CA ASP A 157 2.93 -20.36 7.51
C ASP A 157 4.27 -20.27 8.26
N THR A 158 5.11 -19.29 7.86
CA THR A 158 6.46 -19.17 8.43
C THR A 158 6.53 -18.24 9.63
N LEU A 159 5.51 -17.40 9.87
CA LEU A 159 5.48 -16.31 10.85
C LEU A 159 6.67 -15.34 10.68
N GLN A 160 7.07 -15.09 9.44
CA GLN A 160 8.14 -14.17 9.07
C GLN A 160 7.57 -13.01 8.23
N THR A 161 8.36 -11.94 8.11
CA THR A 161 8.06 -10.86 7.17
C THR A 161 8.05 -11.42 5.75
N ALA A 162 6.97 -11.17 5.00
CA ALA A 162 6.89 -11.50 3.59
C ALA A 162 7.58 -10.40 2.77
N SER A 163 8.34 -10.81 1.78
CA SER A 163 8.94 -9.90 0.81
C SER A 163 7.90 -9.34 -0.16
N ASN A 164 8.21 -8.20 -0.79
CA ASN A 164 7.35 -7.63 -1.82
C ASN A 164 7.04 -8.63 -2.96
N ASP A 165 8.04 -9.41 -3.35
CA ASP A 165 7.90 -10.43 -4.39
C ASP A 165 6.96 -11.58 -3.98
N GLU A 166 6.95 -11.98 -2.70
CA GLU A 166 5.98 -12.97 -2.19
C GLU A 166 4.55 -12.40 -2.24
N VAL A 167 4.36 -11.13 -1.85
CA VAL A 167 3.05 -10.48 -1.92
C VAL A 167 2.55 -10.40 -3.37
N ILE A 168 3.39 -9.92 -4.30
CA ILE A 168 3.06 -9.81 -5.72
C ILE A 168 2.70 -11.18 -6.31
N ARG A 169 3.52 -12.20 -6.05
CA ARG A 169 3.27 -13.57 -6.54
C ARG A 169 2.03 -14.21 -5.95
N SER A 170 1.66 -13.90 -4.71
CA SER A 170 0.41 -14.40 -4.12
C SER A 170 -0.83 -13.95 -4.89
N CYS A 171 -0.70 -12.83 -5.63
CA CYS A 171 -1.74 -12.29 -6.50
C CYS A 171 -1.63 -12.76 -7.96
N GLY A 172 -0.70 -13.69 -8.27
CA GLY A 172 -0.49 -14.20 -9.61
C GLY A 172 0.13 -13.18 -10.58
N MET A 173 0.79 -12.15 -10.05
CA MET A 173 1.43 -11.08 -10.85
C MET A 173 2.94 -11.26 -10.90
N THR A 174 3.54 -10.71 -11.95
CA THR A 174 4.97 -10.41 -12.03
C THR A 174 5.26 -9.02 -11.47
N GLU A 175 6.53 -8.76 -11.13
CA GLU A 175 7.01 -7.44 -10.70
C GLU A 175 6.70 -6.35 -11.74
N ASP A 176 6.92 -6.64 -13.02
CA ASP A 176 6.67 -5.70 -14.13
C ASP A 176 5.17 -5.35 -14.24
N GLU A 177 4.28 -6.34 -14.08
CA GLU A 177 2.83 -6.12 -14.07
C GLU A 177 2.39 -5.27 -12.88
N PHE A 178 2.94 -5.55 -11.69
CA PHE A 178 2.68 -4.75 -10.50
C PHE A 178 3.12 -3.29 -10.68
N CYS A 179 4.36 -3.06 -11.11
CA CYS A 179 4.89 -1.71 -11.35
C CYS A 179 4.07 -0.96 -12.41
N SER A 180 3.64 -1.64 -13.48
CA SER A 180 2.80 -1.06 -14.51
C SER A 180 1.44 -0.62 -13.98
N LYS A 181 0.75 -1.48 -13.22
CA LYS A 181 -0.53 -1.15 -12.57
C LYS A 181 -0.38 -0.03 -11.53
N ALA A 182 0.69 -0.02 -10.75
CA ALA A 182 0.98 1.06 -9.82
C ALA A 182 1.13 2.40 -10.55
N ALA A 183 1.86 2.43 -11.68
CA ALA A 183 2.00 3.62 -12.51
C ALA A 183 0.65 4.10 -13.09
N GLU A 184 -0.22 3.18 -13.48
CA GLU A 184 -1.58 3.50 -13.92
C GLU A 184 -2.42 4.11 -12.79
N ALA A 185 -2.35 3.57 -11.58
CA ALA A 185 -3.03 4.09 -10.40
C ALA A 185 -2.57 5.51 -10.04
N TYR A 186 -1.25 5.80 -10.12
CA TYR A 186 -0.71 7.14 -9.94
C TYR A 186 -1.26 8.12 -10.97
N ARG A 187 -1.29 7.75 -12.26
CA ARG A 187 -1.86 8.58 -13.34
C ARG A 187 -3.35 8.84 -13.11
N ALA A 188 -4.11 7.80 -12.73
CA ALA A 188 -5.53 7.93 -12.45
C ALA A 188 -5.78 8.89 -11.28
N TYR A 189 -5.01 8.78 -10.19
CA TYR A 189 -5.08 9.68 -9.06
C TYR A 189 -4.78 11.12 -9.47
N TRP A 190 -3.68 11.37 -10.20
CA TRP A 190 -3.32 12.71 -10.67
C TRP A 190 -4.42 13.35 -11.52
N ASN A 191 -5.04 12.57 -12.40
CA ASN A 191 -6.12 13.04 -13.26
C ASN A 191 -7.42 13.31 -12.48
N SER A 192 -7.66 12.63 -11.37
CA SER A 192 -8.85 12.80 -10.54
C SER A 192 -8.79 14.05 -9.66
N GLU A 193 -7.59 14.44 -9.22
CA GLU A 193 -7.37 15.55 -8.31
C GLU A 193 -7.11 16.85 -9.06
N THR A 194 -8.07 17.78 -9.01
CA THR A 194 -7.99 19.04 -9.77
C THR A 194 -6.77 19.89 -9.42
N TRP A 195 -6.33 19.85 -8.18
CA TRP A 195 -5.18 20.61 -7.68
C TRP A 195 -3.82 20.03 -8.13
N LEU A 196 -3.78 18.75 -8.56
CA LEU A 196 -2.57 18.10 -9.08
C LEU A 196 -2.36 18.30 -10.59
N ARG A 197 -3.37 18.75 -11.33
CA ARG A 197 -3.32 18.81 -12.80
C ARG A 197 -2.19 19.66 -13.36
N ASN A 198 -1.70 20.62 -12.62
CA ASN A 198 -0.61 21.50 -13.03
C ASN A 198 0.79 21.00 -12.61
N ALA A 199 0.87 19.87 -11.92
CA ALA A 199 2.09 19.31 -11.36
C ALA A 199 2.56 18.08 -12.19
N ALA A 200 2.65 18.23 -13.51
CA ALA A 200 3.03 17.12 -14.40
C ALA A 200 4.44 16.58 -14.13
N ASP A 201 5.39 17.46 -13.78
CA ASP A 201 6.77 17.07 -13.46
C ASP A 201 6.81 16.24 -12.16
N ASP A 202 5.94 16.52 -11.20
CA ASP A 202 5.81 15.75 -9.96
C ASP A 202 5.23 14.36 -10.21
N LEU A 203 4.27 14.24 -11.14
CA LEU A 203 3.76 12.95 -11.59
C LEU A 203 4.86 12.09 -12.20
N GLU A 204 5.61 12.63 -13.16
CA GLU A 204 6.71 11.90 -13.82
C GLU A 204 7.79 11.50 -12.82
N LYS A 205 8.10 12.36 -11.85
CA LYS A 205 9.01 12.04 -10.75
C LYS A 205 8.47 10.90 -9.88
N SER A 206 7.19 10.95 -9.52
CA SER A 206 6.53 9.92 -8.70
C SER A 206 6.49 8.58 -9.44
N ILE A 207 6.17 8.58 -10.75
CA ILE A 207 6.17 7.36 -11.57
C ILE A 207 7.58 6.83 -11.79
N GLY A 208 8.58 7.71 -12.00
CA GLY A 208 9.97 7.31 -12.20
C GLY A 208 10.59 6.64 -10.97
N ALA A 209 10.02 6.83 -9.79
CA ALA A 209 10.42 6.18 -8.55
C ALA A 209 9.70 4.82 -8.31
N ILE A 210 8.76 4.42 -9.19
CA ILE A 210 8.02 3.17 -9.01
C ILE A 210 8.92 1.98 -9.34
N ASN A 211 9.26 1.27 -8.29
CA ASN A 211 9.89 -0.04 -8.31
C ASN A 211 9.49 -0.77 -7.02
N THR A 212 9.82 -2.05 -6.87
CA THR A 212 9.41 -2.82 -5.70
C THR A 212 10.09 -2.42 -4.38
N THR A 213 11.07 -1.51 -4.41
CA THR A 213 11.68 -0.94 -3.20
C THR A 213 11.04 0.37 -2.75
N ASP A 214 10.52 1.15 -3.70
CA ASP A 214 9.92 2.47 -3.43
C ASP A 214 8.40 2.40 -3.29
N VAL A 215 7.78 1.33 -3.80
CA VAL A 215 6.35 1.05 -3.68
C VAL A 215 6.15 -0.30 -2.99
N THR A 216 5.46 -0.28 -1.88
CA THR A 216 5.20 -1.48 -1.08
C THR A 216 3.86 -2.11 -1.50
N PRO A 217 3.84 -3.33 -2.03
CA PRO A 217 2.61 -4.07 -2.27
C PRO A 217 1.96 -4.45 -0.94
N PHE A 218 0.63 -4.57 -0.93
CA PHE A 218 -0.12 -5.09 0.21
C PHE A 218 -1.40 -5.80 -0.25
N ILE A 219 -1.95 -6.65 0.61
CA ILE A 219 -3.28 -7.23 0.40
C ILE A 219 -4.30 -6.34 1.10
N ALA A 220 -5.24 -5.82 0.34
CA ALA A 220 -6.33 -5.00 0.85
C ALA A 220 -7.37 -5.86 1.60
N PRO A 221 -8.28 -5.25 2.41
CA PRO A 221 -9.30 -5.99 3.14
C PRO A 221 -10.24 -6.86 2.29
N ASN A 222 -10.42 -6.52 1.02
CA ASN A 222 -11.19 -7.30 0.05
C ASN A 222 -10.40 -8.46 -0.58
N GLY A 223 -9.13 -8.63 -0.24
CA GLY A 223 -8.24 -9.66 -0.78
C GLY A 223 -7.52 -9.26 -2.08
N ASP A 224 -7.74 -8.07 -2.59
CA ASP A 224 -7.08 -7.56 -3.80
C ASP A 224 -5.70 -6.99 -3.47
N ILE A 225 -4.85 -6.87 -4.50
CA ILE A 225 -3.54 -6.27 -4.35
C ILE A 225 -3.65 -4.74 -4.38
N GLY A 226 -3.01 -4.11 -3.40
CA GLY A 226 -2.80 -2.67 -3.37
C GLY A 226 -1.31 -2.30 -3.48
N ALA A 227 -1.06 -1.02 -3.65
CA ALA A 227 0.27 -0.43 -3.67
C ALA A 227 0.32 0.79 -2.75
N ALA A 228 1.29 0.84 -1.86
CA ALA A 228 1.57 2.02 -1.03
C ALA A 228 2.88 2.64 -1.48
N GLY A 229 2.87 3.93 -1.82
CA GLY A 229 4.06 4.60 -2.29
C GLY A 229 4.02 6.11 -2.12
N LEU A 230 5.20 6.72 -2.27
CA LEU A 230 5.38 8.15 -2.14
C LEU A 230 4.83 8.90 -3.37
N ILE A 231 4.12 9.99 -3.09
CA ILE A 231 3.76 10.99 -4.08
C ILE A 231 4.59 12.24 -3.81
N TYR A 232 5.32 12.69 -4.83
CA TYR A 232 6.11 13.92 -4.76
C TYR A 232 5.22 15.12 -5.13
N LEU A 233 5.26 16.16 -4.28
CA LEU A 233 4.46 17.37 -4.41
C LEU A 233 5.35 18.59 -4.20
N SER A 234 5.99 19.10 -5.26
CA SER A 234 7.01 20.16 -5.18
C SER A 234 6.50 21.48 -4.63
N GLU A 235 5.22 21.80 -4.82
CA GLU A 235 4.60 23.05 -4.36
C GLU A 235 3.82 22.89 -3.04
N SER A 236 3.84 21.71 -2.41
CA SER A 236 3.13 21.43 -1.18
C SER A 236 3.96 21.81 0.06
N GLN A 237 3.28 22.15 1.16
CA GLN A 237 3.91 22.23 2.49
C GLN A 237 4.42 20.87 2.97
N PHE A 238 3.84 19.80 2.42
CA PHE A 238 4.24 18.40 2.62
C PHE A 238 4.67 17.83 1.28
N PRO A 239 5.94 18.02 0.88
CA PRO A 239 6.42 17.69 -0.46
C PRO A 239 6.42 16.19 -0.77
N GLU A 240 6.25 15.36 0.24
CA GLU A 240 6.19 13.91 0.11
C GLU A 240 5.06 13.37 1.00
N SER A 241 4.24 12.51 0.45
CA SER A 241 3.23 11.80 1.23
C SER A 241 3.00 10.39 0.69
N VAL A 242 2.84 9.43 1.60
CA VAL A 242 2.47 8.07 1.22
C VAL A 242 0.99 8.05 0.85
N ARG A 243 0.66 7.34 -0.23
CA ARG A 243 -0.70 7.02 -0.63
C ARG A 243 -0.82 5.52 -0.86
N CYS A 244 -1.98 4.99 -0.52
CA CYS A 244 -2.37 3.63 -0.84
C CYS A 244 -3.32 3.63 -2.03
N PHE A 245 -3.13 2.68 -2.93
CA PHE A 245 -3.94 2.51 -4.12
C PHE A 245 -4.45 1.07 -4.20
N ASP A 246 -5.71 0.91 -4.54
CA ASP A 246 -6.26 -0.33 -5.04
C ASP A 246 -5.88 -0.46 -6.53
N LEU A 247 -5.21 -1.54 -6.89
CA LEU A 247 -4.67 -1.71 -8.25
C LEU A 247 -5.68 -2.28 -9.25
N ASP A 248 -6.83 -2.74 -8.79
CA ASP A 248 -7.91 -3.20 -9.69
C ASP A 248 -8.85 -2.05 -10.03
N THR A 249 -9.18 -1.20 -9.07
CA THR A 249 -10.03 -0.02 -9.30
C THR A 249 -9.24 1.23 -9.70
N LEU A 250 -7.93 1.23 -9.56
CA LEU A 250 -7.00 2.35 -9.78
C LEU A 250 -7.36 3.60 -8.94
N LYS A 251 -7.92 3.40 -7.75
CA LYS A 251 -8.33 4.47 -6.85
C LYS A 251 -7.45 4.52 -5.61
N ALA A 252 -7.28 5.74 -5.10
CA ALA A 252 -6.67 5.92 -3.79
C ALA A 252 -7.56 5.29 -2.71
N GLU A 253 -6.98 4.39 -1.93
CA GLU A 253 -7.63 3.76 -0.78
C GLU A 253 -7.58 4.71 0.41
N ARG A 254 -8.72 4.85 1.07
CA ARG A 254 -8.85 5.64 2.30
C ARG A 254 -9.37 4.81 3.45
N PHE A 255 -9.12 3.52 3.46
CA PHE A 255 -9.57 2.58 4.48
C PHE A 255 -10.61 3.20 5.42
N ALA A 256 -11.91 2.92 5.21
CA ALA A 256 -13.01 3.62 5.86
C ALA A 256 -12.82 3.67 7.39
N LYS A 257 -13.21 4.80 7.99
CA LYS A 257 -13.41 4.85 9.45
C LYS A 257 -14.63 3.98 9.74
N GLU A 258 -14.45 2.85 10.41
CA GLU A 258 -15.56 2.14 11.05
C GLU A 258 -16.14 2.95 12.21
#